data_ba1d24968af103b816f35e6670a75100
#
_entry.id   ba1d24968af103b816f35e6670a75100
#
_cell.length_a   1.000
_cell.length_b   1.000
_cell.length_c   1.000
_cell.angle_alpha   90.00
_cell.angle_beta   90.00
_cell.angle_gamma   90.00
#
_symmetry.space_group_name_H-M   'P 1'
#
loop_
_entity.id
_entity.type
_entity.pdbx_description
1 polymer ?
#
loop_
_entity_poly.entity_id
_entity_poly.type
_entity_poly.pdbx_seq_one_letter_code
_entity_poly.pdbx_strand_id
1 'polypeptide(L)'
;MTKLYFNTRDELNRIDVAKIVYFEADGNYTDIVMVNKLRAAICMNLGEMEKAIAQQLTPEDNTFMRIGKRFIINMRYIYQINVLKQQLILSDYDHFAFQVTISKEALRKVKDLMLQTRI
;
A
#
# COMPACT_ATOMS: atom_id res chain seq x y z
N MET A 1 -11.06 11.33 10.88
CA MET A 1 -9.97 10.75 10.10
C MET A 1 -9.91 9.25 10.32
N THR A 2 -9.76 8.48 9.26
CA THR A 2 -9.79 7.03 9.30
C THR A 2 -8.43 6.49 9.70
N LYS A 3 -8.41 5.54 10.62
CA LYS A 3 -7.18 4.95 11.15
C LYS A 3 -7.23 3.43 11.08
N LEU A 4 -6.07 2.83 10.98
CA LEU A 4 -5.87 1.40 11.16
C LEU A 4 -5.20 1.16 12.51
N TYR A 5 -5.63 0.10 13.17
CA TYR A 5 -5.10 -0.30 14.47
C TYR A 5 -4.46 -1.68 14.36
N PHE A 6 -3.24 -1.80 14.84
CA PHE A 6 -2.54 -3.08 14.94
C PHE A 6 -2.10 -3.26 16.37
N ASN A 7 -2.81 -4.13 17.08
CA ASN A 7 -2.61 -4.38 18.51
C ASN A 7 -1.89 -5.69 18.70
N THR A 8 -0.73 -5.64 19.32
CA THR A 8 0.01 -6.82 19.75
C THR A 8 0.08 -6.84 21.27
N ARG A 9 0.75 -7.84 21.83
CA ARG A 9 0.89 -7.95 23.28
C ARG A 9 1.48 -6.70 23.92
N ASP A 10 2.52 -6.15 23.30
CA ASP A 10 3.33 -5.09 23.88
C ASP A 10 3.24 -3.76 23.14
N GLU A 11 2.59 -3.73 21.96
CA GLU A 11 2.53 -2.55 21.11
C GLU A 11 1.14 -2.29 20.58
N LEU A 12 0.83 -1.03 20.44
CA LEU A 12 -0.34 -0.59 19.67
C LEU A 12 0.13 0.41 18.62
N ASN A 13 -0.07 0.05 17.35
CA ASN A 13 0.17 0.97 16.24
C ASN A 13 -1.17 1.51 15.75
N ARG A 14 -1.34 2.81 15.86
CA ARG A 14 -2.53 3.51 15.38
C ARG A 14 -2.07 4.43 14.25
N ILE A 15 -2.45 4.11 13.01
CA ILE A 15 -1.91 4.76 11.84
C ILE A 15 -3.03 5.38 11.01
N ASP A 16 -2.90 6.66 10.71
CA ASP A 16 -3.82 7.36 9.81
C ASP A 16 -3.69 6.79 8.40
N VAL A 17 -4.80 6.33 7.84
CA VAL A 17 -4.85 5.72 6.50
C VAL A 17 -4.25 6.65 5.45
N ALA A 18 -4.52 7.95 5.53
CA ALA A 18 -3.99 8.92 4.58
C ALA A 18 -2.47 9.07 4.64
N LYS A 19 -1.84 8.60 5.71
CA LYS A 19 -0.40 8.67 5.89
C LYS A 19 0.33 7.41 5.45
N ILE A 20 -0.39 6.39 5.02
CA ILE A 20 0.20 5.13 4.54
C ILE A 20 0.38 5.19 3.03
N VAL A 21 1.61 4.96 2.57
CA VAL A 21 1.93 4.94 1.13
C VAL A 21 1.78 3.54 0.57
N TYR A 22 2.40 2.55 1.21
CA TYR A 22 2.28 1.16 0.78
C TYR A 22 2.69 0.20 1.91
N PHE A 23 2.34 -1.08 1.70
CA PHE A 23 2.74 -2.19 2.56
C PHE A 23 3.63 -3.11 1.74
N GLU A 24 4.70 -3.59 2.35
CA GLU A 24 5.65 -4.48 1.69
C GLU A 24 5.87 -5.75 2.52
N ALA A 25 5.76 -6.90 1.87
CA ALA A 25 6.04 -8.19 2.50
C ALA A 25 7.54 -8.30 2.80
N ASP A 26 7.87 -8.72 4.02
CA ASP A 26 9.25 -8.92 4.48
C ASP A 26 9.29 -10.16 5.38
N GLY A 27 9.50 -11.34 4.78
CA GLY A 27 9.47 -12.60 5.51
C GLY A 27 8.13 -12.83 6.18
N ASN A 28 8.12 -12.99 7.50
CA ASN A 28 6.90 -13.19 8.30
C ASN A 28 6.24 -11.88 8.71
N TYR A 29 6.83 -10.76 8.30
CA TYR A 29 6.35 -9.43 8.64
C TYR A 29 5.80 -8.72 7.41
N THR A 30 5.00 -7.70 7.65
CA THR A 30 4.63 -6.71 6.65
C THR A 30 5.10 -5.35 7.16
N ASP A 31 5.85 -4.65 6.33
CA ASP A 31 6.28 -3.27 6.61
C ASP A 31 5.22 -2.31 6.10
N ILE A 32 4.80 -1.40 6.97
CA ILE A 32 3.92 -0.30 6.60
C ILE A 32 4.80 0.93 6.37
N VAL A 33 4.85 1.40 5.12
CA VAL A 33 5.69 2.54 4.74
C VAL A 33 4.84 3.80 4.70
N MET A 34 5.25 4.80 5.47
CA MET A 34 4.47 6.02 5.67
C MET A 34 5.05 7.22 4.92
N VAL A 35 4.24 8.26 4.78
CA VAL A 35 4.61 9.48 4.03
C VAL A 35 5.87 10.16 4.58
N ASN A 36 6.15 10.01 5.88
CA ASN A 36 7.35 10.55 6.51
C ASN A 36 8.55 9.59 6.41
N LYS A 37 8.40 8.51 5.64
CA LYS A 37 9.42 7.47 5.40
C LYS A 37 9.65 6.53 6.58
N LEU A 38 8.90 6.64 7.66
CA LEU A 38 8.94 5.65 8.72
C LEU A 38 8.34 4.33 8.23
N ARG A 39 8.84 3.24 8.79
CA ARG A 39 8.33 1.90 8.54
C ARG A 39 7.88 1.29 9.85
N ALA A 40 6.68 0.73 9.86
CA ALA A 40 6.18 -0.04 11.00
C ALA A 40 6.12 -1.50 10.59
N ALA A 41 6.89 -2.36 11.26
CA ALA A 41 6.89 -3.79 10.98
C ALA A 41 5.83 -4.50 11.82
N ILE A 42 4.87 -5.13 11.15
CA ILE A 42 3.78 -5.85 11.80
C ILE A 42 3.94 -7.35 11.52
N CYS A 43 3.86 -8.18 12.57
CA CYS A 43 4.05 -9.62 12.43
C CYS A 43 2.79 -10.28 11.86
N MET A 44 2.60 -10.13 10.56
CA MET A 44 1.59 -10.82 9.79
C MET A 44 2.02 -10.83 8.32
N ASN A 45 1.59 -11.85 7.58
CA ASN A 45 1.88 -11.90 6.16
C ASN A 45 0.95 -10.97 5.38
N LEU A 46 1.23 -10.80 4.09
CA LEU A 46 0.50 -9.83 3.27
C LEU A 46 -0.98 -10.19 3.12
N GLY A 47 -1.30 -11.48 3.03
CA GLY A 47 -2.70 -11.93 2.96
C GLY A 47 -3.46 -11.63 4.23
N GLU A 48 -2.84 -11.83 5.39
CA GLU A 48 -3.42 -11.47 6.68
C GLU A 48 -3.60 -9.96 6.80
N MET A 49 -2.64 -9.19 6.27
CA MET A 49 -2.73 -7.75 6.24
C MET A 49 -3.91 -7.27 5.40
N GLU A 50 -4.13 -7.87 4.22
CA GLU A 50 -5.30 -7.57 3.40
C GLU A 50 -6.60 -7.76 4.17
N LYS A 51 -6.69 -8.87 4.90
CA LYS A 51 -7.88 -9.17 5.71
C LYS A 51 -8.07 -8.15 6.84
N ALA A 52 -6.99 -7.79 7.51
CA ALA A 52 -7.04 -6.80 8.59
C ALA A 52 -7.53 -5.45 8.09
N ILE A 53 -7.06 -5.03 6.93
CA ILE A 53 -7.50 -3.78 6.30
C ILE A 53 -8.99 -3.86 5.96
N ALA A 54 -9.42 -4.95 5.33
CA ALA A 54 -10.82 -5.12 4.92
C ALA A 54 -11.77 -5.19 6.11
N GLN A 55 -11.32 -5.72 7.25
CA GLN A 55 -12.13 -5.77 8.47
C GLN A 55 -12.30 -4.41 9.14
N GLN A 56 -11.31 -3.55 8.99
CA GLN A 56 -11.30 -2.25 9.67
C GLN A 56 -11.86 -1.11 8.83
N LEU A 57 -11.79 -1.21 7.51
CA LEU A 57 -12.19 -0.14 6.59
C LEU A 57 -13.44 -0.52 5.81
N THR A 58 -14.31 0.47 5.57
CA THR A 58 -15.40 0.29 4.61
C THR A 58 -14.82 0.27 3.20
N PRO A 59 -15.54 -0.29 2.20
CA PRO A 59 -15.06 -0.25 0.82
C PRO A 59 -14.75 1.18 0.33
N GLU A 60 -15.53 2.16 0.77
CA GLU A 60 -15.34 3.56 0.38
C GLU A 60 -14.05 4.15 0.96
N ASP A 61 -13.68 3.73 2.17
CA ASP A 61 -12.49 4.23 2.86
C ASP A 61 -11.24 3.45 2.48
N ASN A 62 -11.41 2.28 1.87
CA ASN A 62 -10.28 1.42 1.52
C ASN A 62 -9.71 1.82 0.16
N THR A 63 -8.62 2.57 0.20
CA THR A 63 -7.89 3.00 -1.00
C THR A 63 -6.73 2.06 -1.33
N PHE A 64 -6.61 0.95 -0.62
CA PHE A 64 -5.50 0.01 -0.77
C PHE A 64 -5.85 -1.11 -1.72
N MET A 65 -4.87 -1.51 -2.53
CA MET A 65 -5.02 -2.63 -3.45
C MET A 65 -3.74 -3.46 -3.49
N ARG A 66 -3.88 -4.77 -3.40
CA ARG A 66 -2.75 -5.66 -3.59
C ARG A 66 -2.31 -5.66 -5.05
N ILE A 67 -1.03 -5.40 -5.29
CA ILE A 67 -0.45 -5.38 -6.62
C ILE A 67 0.75 -6.32 -6.63
N GLY A 68 0.64 -7.39 -7.40
CA GLY A 68 1.66 -8.43 -7.43
C GLY A 68 1.69 -9.23 -6.14
N LYS A 69 2.87 -9.78 -5.82
CA LYS A 69 3.02 -10.70 -4.69
C LYS A 69 3.49 -10.03 -3.41
N ARG A 70 4.17 -8.88 -3.53
CA ARG A 70 4.90 -8.29 -2.40
C ARG A 70 4.31 -7.02 -1.85
N PHE A 71 3.35 -6.40 -2.54
CA PHE A 71 2.91 -5.05 -2.19
C PHE A 71 1.40 -4.93 -2.07
N ILE A 72 0.98 -4.11 -1.10
CA ILE A 72 -0.35 -3.52 -1.06
C ILE A 72 -0.12 -2.02 -1.20
N ILE A 73 -0.71 -1.40 -2.20
CA ILE A 73 -0.44 -0.02 -2.57
C ILE A 73 -1.62 0.87 -2.23
N ASN A 74 -1.34 2.05 -1.68
CA ASN A 74 -2.36 3.08 -1.56
C ASN A 74 -2.53 3.71 -2.94
N MET A 75 -3.65 3.41 -3.59
CA MET A 75 -3.93 3.79 -4.96
C MET A 75 -3.95 5.30 -5.17
N ARG A 76 -4.30 6.05 -4.12
CA ARG A 76 -4.35 7.51 -4.21
C ARG A 76 -2.99 8.16 -4.47
N TYR A 77 -1.90 7.43 -4.18
CA TYR A 77 -0.55 7.97 -4.34
C TYR A 77 0.16 7.49 -5.60
N ILE A 78 -0.51 6.73 -6.46
CA ILE A 78 0.09 6.30 -7.72
C ILE A 78 0.29 7.53 -8.61
N TYR A 79 1.54 7.85 -8.89
CA TYR A 79 1.93 8.94 -9.77
C TYR A 79 2.24 8.43 -11.17
N GLN A 80 3.02 7.35 -11.30
CA GLN A 80 3.43 6.85 -12.60
C GLN A 80 3.53 5.32 -12.57
N ILE A 81 3.04 4.71 -13.64
CA ILE A 81 3.20 3.28 -13.91
C ILE A 81 4.06 3.17 -15.17
N ASN A 82 5.23 2.56 -15.05
CA ASN A 82 6.09 2.28 -16.20
C ASN A 82 6.24 0.78 -16.34
N VAL A 83 5.45 0.20 -17.26
CA VAL A 83 5.40 -1.25 -17.44
C VAL A 83 6.74 -1.78 -17.95
N LEU A 84 7.33 -1.10 -18.93
CA LEU A 84 8.60 -1.55 -19.53
C LEU A 84 9.73 -1.60 -18.49
N LYS A 85 9.83 -0.58 -17.66
CA LYS A 85 10.85 -0.50 -16.61
C LYS A 85 10.48 -1.23 -15.34
N GLN A 86 9.29 -1.80 -15.26
CA GLN A 86 8.77 -2.48 -14.07
C GLN A 86 8.78 -1.59 -12.82
N GLN A 87 8.42 -0.33 -13.01
CA GLN A 87 8.45 0.67 -11.95
C GLN A 87 7.08 1.24 -11.67
N LEU A 88 6.79 1.38 -10.38
CA LEU A 88 5.64 2.13 -9.88
C LEU A 88 6.17 3.26 -9.02
N ILE A 89 5.79 4.49 -9.34
CA ILE A 89 6.17 5.66 -8.55
C ILE A 89 4.98 6.14 -7.77
N LEU A 90 5.17 6.29 -6.46
CA LEU A 90 4.17 6.75 -5.52
C LEU A 90 4.59 8.11 -4.98
N SER A 91 3.72 9.10 -5.06
CA SER A 91 4.05 10.47 -4.66
C SER A 91 2.79 11.24 -4.27
N ASP A 92 2.96 12.21 -3.37
CA ASP A 92 1.94 13.20 -3.05
C ASP A 92 2.20 14.52 -3.81
N TYR A 93 3.17 14.54 -4.72
CA TYR A 93 3.64 15.70 -5.48
C TYR A 93 4.45 16.72 -4.68
N ASP A 94 4.52 16.58 -3.36
CA ASP A 94 5.16 17.59 -2.50
C ASP A 94 6.27 17.04 -1.62
N HIS A 95 5.96 16.02 -0.83
CA HIS A 95 6.81 15.63 0.29
C HIS A 95 7.57 14.33 0.06
N PHE A 96 7.06 13.43 -0.76
CA PHE A 96 7.72 12.14 -0.97
C PHE A 96 7.57 11.63 -2.40
N ALA A 97 8.51 10.80 -2.78
CA ALA A 97 8.44 9.97 -3.98
C ALA A 97 9.09 8.63 -3.66
N PHE A 98 8.32 7.56 -3.78
CA PHE A 98 8.83 6.20 -3.61
C PHE A 98 8.77 5.48 -4.95
N GLN A 99 9.79 4.69 -5.22
CA GLN A 99 9.84 3.85 -6.41
C GLN A 99 9.88 2.40 -5.96
N VAL A 100 8.92 1.60 -6.43
CA VAL A 100 8.90 0.17 -6.16
C VAL A 100 8.92 -0.61 -7.47
N THR A 101 9.52 -1.82 -7.41
CA THR A 101 9.65 -2.71 -8.57
C THR A 101 8.52 -3.72 -8.53
N ILE A 102 7.74 -3.78 -9.61
CA ILE A 102 6.58 -4.67 -9.72
C ILE A 102 6.61 -5.31 -11.10
N SER A 103 6.14 -6.55 -11.21
CA SER A 103 6.12 -7.28 -12.47
C SER A 103 5.31 -6.55 -13.54
N LYS A 104 5.70 -6.75 -14.80
CA LYS A 104 5.00 -6.16 -15.96
C LYS A 104 3.53 -6.55 -15.98
N GLU A 105 3.26 -7.82 -15.69
CA GLU A 105 1.89 -8.35 -15.69
C GLU A 105 1.01 -7.63 -14.67
N ALA A 106 1.49 -7.48 -13.44
CA ALA A 106 0.75 -6.81 -12.38
C ALA A 106 0.56 -5.33 -12.70
N LEU A 107 1.60 -4.66 -13.24
CA LEU A 107 1.50 -3.26 -13.61
C LEU A 107 0.52 -3.02 -14.75
N ARG A 108 0.44 -3.93 -15.74
CA ARG A 108 -0.55 -3.83 -16.83
C ARG A 108 -1.97 -3.89 -16.29
N LYS A 109 -2.24 -4.79 -15.35
CA LYS A 109 -3.56 -4.92 -14.73
C LYS A 109 -3.97 -3.64 -14.03
N VAL A 110 -3.07 -3.07 -13.25
CA VAL A 110 -3.36 -1.82 -12.52
C VAL A 110 -3.54 -0.66 -13.48
N LYS A 111 -2.70 -0.55 -14.49
CA LYS A 111 -2.82 0.49 -15.51
C LYS A 111 -4.18 0.44 -16.18
N ASP A 112 -4.60 -0.76 -16.62
CA ASP A 112 -5.90 -0.94 -17.27
C ASP A 112 -7.05 -0.58 -16.34
N LEU A 113 -6.98 -1.00 -15.09
CA LEU A 113 -8.00 -0.69 -14.08
C LEU A 113 -8.12 0.83 -13.88
N MET A 114 -7.01 1.52 -13.75
CA MET A 114 -7.01 2.96 -13.54
C MET A 114 -7.55 3.72 -14.76
N LEU A 115 -7.25 3.25 -15.96
CA LEU A 115 -7.79 3.85 -17.18
C LEU A 115 -9.30 3.67 -17.30
N GLN A 116 -9.82 2.53 -16.82
CA GLN A 116 -11.26 2.27 -16.81
C GLN A 116 -12.00 3.14 -15.81
N THR A 117 -11.42 3.35 -14.65
CA THR A 117 -12.06 4.09 -13.56
C THR A 117 -11.73 5.57 -13.59
N ARG A 118 -10.57 5.94 -14.07
CA ARG A 118 -10.08 7.34 -14.17
C ARG A 118 -10.30 8.15 -12.90
N ILE A 119 -9.83 7.60 -11.85
CA ILE A 119 -9.89 8.24 -10.54
C ILE A 119 -8.96 9.45 -10.51
#